data_981acf269f757cfdfd8fd5fb036f7c37
#
_entry.id   981acf269f757cfdfd8fd5fb036f7c37
#
_cell.length_a   1.000
_cell.length_b   1.000
_cell.length_c   1.000
_cell.angle_alpha   90.00
_cell.angle_beta   90.00
_cell.angle_gamma   90.00
#
_symmetry.space_group_name_H-M   'P 1'
#
loop_
_entity.id
_entity.type
_entity.pdbx_description
1 polymer ?
#
loop_
_entity_poly.entity_id
_entity_poly.type
_entity_poly.pdbx_seq_one_letter_code
_entity_poly.pdbx_strand_id
1 'polypeptide(L)'
;MCFDSEASAEELLLCDGFLLIVKGDNNVVNIGTIILRYSTILGMTGLKLIIWQLPGLGAGVSRVANNCRVDIGNRVVINGVTLYLQEDDSHVSIGDDSQLSWGIDLWCTDAHTIMNLEGEPINFAESIEIGKHAWIGKDTKIGKNVKILDNSIVGWGSVVTKEFNESNVIIAGIPAKIVKRGINWDRRCINKYLSPD
;
A
#
# COMPACT_ATOMS: atom_id res chain seq x y z
N MET A 1 -15.29 -6.63 -0.71
CA MET A 1 -15.91 -7.52 0.29
C MET A 1 -15.88 -6.74 1.58
N CYS A 2 -17.01 -6.52 2.21
CA CYS A 2 -17.08 -5.85 3.50
C CYS A 2 -17.26 -6.94 4.55
N PHE A 3 -16.40 -6.98 5.54
CA PHE A 3 -16.51 -7.97 6.61
C PHE A 3 -17.16 -7.30 7.82
N ASP A 4 -18.40 -7.65 8.10
CA ASP A 4 -19.19 -7.08 9.20
C ASP A 4 -19.12 -7.90 10.50
N SER A 5 -18.20 -8.87 10.63
CA SER A 5 -18.11 -9.70 11.84
C SER A 5 -16.69 -10.25 12.08
N GLU A 6 -16.39 -10.55 13.34
CA GLU A 6 -15.13 -11.20 13.76
C GLU A 6 -14.85 -12.54 13.05
N ALA A 7 -15.91 -13.30 12.69
CA ALA A 7 -15.78 -14.57 11.97
C ALA A 7 -15.18 -14.45 10.57
N SER A 8 -15.34 -13.31 9.92
CA SER A 8 -14.85 -13.09 8.57
C SER A 8 -13.37 -12.76 8.48
N ALA A 9 -12.75 -12.25 9.54
CA ALA A 9 -11.32 -12.00 9.57
C ALA A 9 -10.51 -13.31 9.63
N GLU A 10 -11.00 -14.33 10.33
CA GLU A 10 -10.37 -15.65 10.38
C GLU A 10 -10.44 -16.38 9.03
N GLU A 11 -11.51 -16.23 8.26
CA GLU A 11 -11.64 -16.83 6.94
C GLU A 11 -10.65 -16.26 5.92
N LEU A 12 -10.29 -14.98 6.02
CA LEU A 12 -9.28 -14.36 5.16
C LEU A 12 -7.86 -14.86 5.42
N LEU A 13 -7.56 -15.28 6.64
CA LEU A 13 -6.27 -15.85 6.99
C LEU A 13 -6.01 -17.20 6.29
N LEU A 14 -7.04 -17.85 5.76
CA LEU A 14 -6.96 -19.14 5.09
C LEU A 14 -6.78 -19.02 3.56
N CYS A 15 -6.80 -17.83 2.99
CA CYS A 15 -6.55 -17.64 1.56
C CYS A 15 -5.05 -17.63 1.26
N ASP A 16 -4.61 -18.51 0.39
CA ASP A 16 -3.23 -18.50 -0.10
C ASP A 16 -2.83 -17.12 -0.65
N GLY A 17 -1.74 -16.57 -0.13
CA GLY A 17 -1.24 -15.28 -0.55
C GLY A 17 -1.89 -14.08 0.16
N PHE A 18 -2.74 -14.29 1.17
CA PHE A 18 -3.28 -13.21 2.00
C PHE A 18 -2.95 -13.43 3.47
N LEU A 19 -2.38 -12.42 4.12
CA LEU A 19 -2.13 -12.39 5.55
C LEU A 19 -2.70 -11.10 6.12
N LEU A 20 -3.61 -11.23 7.07
CA LEU A 20 -4.19 -10.11 7.82
C LEU A 20 -3.82 -10.25 9.29
N ILE A 21 -3.19 -9.22 9.85
CA ILE A 21 -2.92 -9.09 11.29
C ILE A 21 -3.47 -7.73 11.72
N VAL A 22 -4.50 -7.73 12.57
CA VAL A 22 -5.10 -6.52 13.11
C VAL A 22 -5.10 -6.60 14.62
N LYS A 23 -4.60 -5.55 15.28
CA LYS A 23 -4.70 -5.36 16.73
C LYS A 23 -5.01 -3.90 17.02
N GLY A 24 -6.00 -3.68 17.86
CA GLY A 24 -6.55 -2.38 18.21
C GLY A 24 -8.02 -2.29 17.89
N ASP A 25 -8.63 -1.16 18.26
CA ASP A 25 -10.06 -0.95 18.16
C ASP A 25 -10.44 -0.09 16.95
N ASN A 26 -11.66 -0.24 16.47
CA ASN A 26 -12.27 0.53 15.39
C ASN A 26 -11.51 0.51 14.06
N ASN A 27 -10.71 -0.51 13.81
CA ASN A 27 -10.02 -0.67 12.53
C ASN A 27 -10.98 -1.16 11.44
N VAL A 28 -10.89 -0.57 10.25
CA VAL A 28 -11.76 -0.89 9.12
C VAL A 28 -10.92 -1.32 7.92
N VAL A 29 -11.25 -2.48 7.35
CA VAL A 29 -10.60 -2.98 6.14
C VAL A 29 -11.68 -3.28 5.09
N ASN A 30 -11.71 -2.48 4.02
CA ASN A 30 -12.60 -2.65 2.89
C ASN A 30 -11.80 -3.14 1.68
N ILE A 31 -12.12 -4.30 1.18
CA ILE A 31 -11.45 -4.88 0.01
C ILE A 31 -12.50 -5.15 -1.06
N GLY A 32 -12.38 -4.47 -2.18
CA GLY A 32 -13.18 -4.72 -3.37
C GLY A 32 -12.75 -6.02 -4.08
N THR A 33 -13.01 -6.11 -5.37
CA THR A 33 -12.57 -7.25 -6.17
C THR A 33 -11.07 -7.15 -6.43
N ILE A 34 -10.27 -8.01 -5.82
CA ILE A 34 -8.82 -8.06 -6.01
C ILE A 34 -8.40 -9.37 -6.69
N ILE A 35 -7.28 -9.32 -7.40
CA ILE A 35 -6.62 -10.49 -7.98
C ILE A 35 -5.28 -10.63 -7.27
N LEU A 36 -5.19 -11.61 -6.36
CA LEU A 36 -3.94 -11.98 -5.72
C LEU A 36 -3.17 -12.94 -6.62
N ARG A 37 -1.92 -12.61 -6.88
CA ARG A 37 -1.00 -13.52 -7.55
C ARG A 37 0.02 -14.01 -6.53
N TYR A 38 -0.14 -15.26 -6.14
CA TYR A 38 0.74 -15.94 -5.23
C TYR A 38 1.53 -17.03 -5.97
N SER A 39 2.82 -17.11 -5.74
CA SER A 39 3.65 -18.21 -6.24
C SER A 39 4.89 -18.36 -5.37
N THR A 40 5.02 -19.48 -4.71
CA THR A 40 6.23 -19.82 -3.94
C THR A 40 7.47 -19.98 -4.85
N ILE A 41 7.28 -20.42 -6.07
CA ILE A 41 8.36 -20.60 -7.05
C ILE A 41 8.93 -19.26 -7.52
N LEU A 42 8.08 -18.25 -7.67
CA LEU A 42 8.46 -16.92 -8.14
C LEU A 42 8.67 -15.90 -7.00
N GLY A 43 8.56 -16.33 -5.74
CA GLY A 43 8.66 -15.44 -4.58
C GLY A 43 7.54 -14.41 -4.50
N MET A 44 6.41 -14.65 -5.15
CA MET A 44 5.22 -13.81 -5.05
C MET A 44 4.56 -14.07 -3.70
N THR A 45 4.34 -13.02 -2.92
CA THR A 45 3.85 -13.14 -1.54
C THR A 45 2.39 -12.73 -1.36
N GLY A 46 1.73 -12.25 -2.43
CA GLY A 46 0.37 -11.75 -2.33
C GLY A 46 0.27 -10.46 -1.50
N LEU A 47 -0.75 -10.34 -0.69
CA LEU A 47 -0.98 -9.18 0.18
C LEU A 47 -0.72 -9.53 1.65
N LYS A 48 0.17 -8.79 2.29
CA LYS A 48 0.32 -8.77 3.75
C LYS A 48 -0.16 -7.42 4.26
N LEU A 49 -1.20 -7.44 5.08
CA LEU A 49 -1.76 -6.27 5.73
C LEU A 49 -1.55 -6.38 7.24
N ILE A 50 -0.82 -5.43 7.80
CA ILE A 50 -0.46 -5.42 9.21
C ILE A 50 -0.89 -4.09 9.82
N ILE A 51 -1.95 -4.13 10.62
CA ILE A 51 -2.41 -3.03 11.46
C ILE A 51 -1.99 -3.37 12.89
N TRP A 52 -0.75 -3.12 13.19
CA TRP A 52 -0.18 -3.46 14.49
C TRP A 52 1.24 -2.93 14.61
N GLN A 53 1.58 -2.44 15.77
CA GLN A 53 2.96 -2.13 16.08
C GLN A 53 3.71 -3.42 16.43
N LEU A 54 4.82 -3.68 15.75
CA LEU A 54 5.70 -4.81 16.05
C LEU A 54 6.15 -4.74 17.52
N PRO A 55 6.20 -5.88 18.24
CA PRO A 55 6.63 -5.90 19.62
C PRO A 55 8.08 -5.42 19.71
N GLY A 56 8.25 -4.21 20.22
CA GLY A 56 9.57 -3.68 20.57
C GLY A 56 10.10 -4.33 21.85
N LEU A 57 11.41 -4.36 22.01
CA LEU A 57 12.09 -4.78 23.24
C LEU A 57 11.96 -3.63 24.27
N GLY A 58 10.87 -3.59 25.02
CA GLY A 58 10.69 -2.58 26.08
C GLY A 58 9.31 -2.69 26.76
N ALA A 59 9.27 -2.61 28.06
CA ALA A 59 8.04 -2.50 28.83
C ALA A 59 7.39 -1.13 28.59
N GLY A 60 6.09 -1.09 28.26
CA GLY A 60 5.29 0.13 28.16
C GLY A 60 5.06 0.66 26.76
N VAL A 61 5.52 -0.01 25.70
CA VAL A 61 5.18 0.38 24.32
C VAL A 61 3.82 -0.20 23.94
N SER A 62 2.86 0.65 23.56
CA SER A 62 1.59 0.23 22.99
C SER A 62 1.83 -0.57 21.73
N ARG A 63 1.09 -1.67 21.57
CA ARG A 63 1.22 -2.60 20.44
C ARG A 63 -0.04 -2.63 19.58
N VAL A 64 -0.87 -1.63 19.71
CA VAL A 64 -2.15 -1.54 19.01
C VAL A 64 -2.19 -0.25 18.20
N ALA A 65 -2.84 -0.28 17.07
CA ALA A 65 -3.19 0.88 16.28
C ALA A 65 -4.70 0.93 16.16
N ASN A 66 -5.29 2.08 16.44
CA ASN A 66 -6.75 2.24 16.51
C ASN A 66 -7.24 3.15 15.39
N ASN A 67 -8.50 3.02 15.02
CA ASN A 67 -9.18 3.81 14.01
C ASN A 67 -8.46 3.80 12.62
N CYS A 68 -7.64 2.79 12.36
CA CYS A 68 -6.97 2.67 11.07
C CYS A 68 -7.96 2.24 10.00
N ARG A 69 -7.75 2.73 8.79
CA ARG A 69 -8.60 2.40 7.65
C ARG A 69 -7.78 1.95 6.44
N VAL A 70 -8.21 0.86 5.81
CA VAL A 70 -7.65 0.39 4.54
C VAL A 70 -8.79 0.19 3.56
N ASP A 71 -8.72 0.87 2.41
CA ASP A 71 -9.68 0.74 1.32
C ASP A 71 -8.95 0.30 0.05
N ILE A 72 -9.26 -0.89 -0.43
CA ILE A 72 -8.76 -1.41 -1.70
C ILE A 72 -9.93 -1.52 -2.68
N GLY A 73 -9.83 -0.83 -3.79
CA GLY A 73 -10.87 -0.76 -4.82
C GLY A 73 -11.08 -2.08 -5.59
N ASN A 74 -11.82 -1.98 -6.68
CA ASN A 74 -12.16 -3.11 -7.52
C ASN A 74 -11.14 -3.36 -8.62
N ARG A 75 -10.99 -4.61 -9.06
CA ARG A 75 -10.09 -5.07 -10.14
C ARG A 75 -8.62 -4.72 -9.90
N VAL A 76 -8.22 -4.59 -8.63
CA VAL A 76 -6.84 -4.34 -8.24
C VAL A 76 -6.05 -5.64 -8.35
N VAL A 77 -4.90 -5.61 -9.03
CA VAL A 77 -3.99 -6.75 -9.15
C VAL A 77 -2.84 -6.57 -8.17
N ILE A 78 -2.66 -7.54 -7.28
CA ILE A 78 -1.61 -7.52 -6.25
C ILE A 78 -0.75 -8.76 -6.37
N ASN A 79 0.54 -8.58 -6.66
CA ASN A 79 1.49 -9.69 -6.80
C ASN A 79 2.30 -9.93 -5.51
N GLY A 80 2.74 -8.86 -4.83
CA GLY A 80 3.47 -8.99 -3.56
C GLY A 80 3.61 -7.63 -2.89
N VAL A 81 2.74 -7.35 -1.92
CA VAL A 81 2.65 -6.08 -1.19
C VAL A 81 2.65 -6.35 0.30
N THR A 82 3.45 -5.61 1.02
CA THR A 82 3.36 -5.52 2.48
C THR A 82 2.89 -4.11 2.84
N LEU A 83 1.88 -4.01 3.67
CA LEU A 83 1.26 -2.77 4.08
C LEU A 83 1.26 -2.70 5.61
N TYR A 84 1.87 -1.64 6.16
CA TYR A 84 1.96 -1.39 7.58
C TYR A 84 1.25 -0.12 7.98
N LEU A 85 0.32 -0.23 8.95
CA LEU A 85 -0.28 0.87 9.68
C LEU A 85 0.00 0.63 11.17
N GLN A 86 0.80 1.50 11.77
CA GLN A 86 1.26 1.33 13.16
C GLN A 86 0.99 2.56 14.04
N GLU A 87 0.30 3.54 13.50
CA GLU A 87 -0.11 4.75 14.21
C GLU A 87 -1.62 4.90 14.12
N ASP A 88 -2.24 5.40 15.19
CA ASP A 88 -3.67 5.62 15.25
C ASP A 88 -4.13 6.58 14.12
N ASP A 89 -5.38 6.44 13.71
CA ASP A 89 -6.06 7.28 12.70
C ASP A 89 -5.41 7.26 11.30
N SER A 90 -4.50 6.33 11.03
CA SER A 90 -3.84 6.24 9.74
C SER A 90 -4.72 5.56 8.67
N HIS A 91 -4.57 6.01 7.41
CA HIS A 91 -5.38 5.54 6.30
C HIS A 91 -4.53 5.14 5.09
N VAL A 92 -4.87 4.02 4.45
CA VAL A 92 -4.30 3.63 3.16
C VAL A 92 -5.42 3.34 2.18
N SER A 93 -5.36 3.98 1.00
CA SER A 93 -6.31 3.73 -0.08
C SER A 93 -5.60 3.35 -1.38
N ILE A 94 -6.20 2.39 -2.11
CA ILE A 94 -5.75 1.94 -3.42
C ILE A 94 -6.96 1.95 -4.36
N GLY A 95 -6.93 2.79 -5.37
CA GLY A 95 -8.04 2.97 -6.31
C GLY A 95 -8.23 1.81 -7.27
N ASP A 96 -9.42 1.78 -7.87
CA ASP A 96 -9.84 0.75 -8.84
C ASP A 96 -8.83 0.58 -9.97
N ASP A 97 -8.80 -0.62 -10.56
CA ASP A 97 -7.98 -0.96 -11.74
C ASP A 97 -6.47 -0.82 -11.56
N SER A 98 -5.99 -0.59 -10.36
CA SER A 98 -4.56 -0.44 -10.10
C SER A 98 -3.83 -1.79 -10.14
N GLN A 99 -2.53 -1.72 -10.43
CA GLN A 99 -1.64 -2.88 -10.46
C GLN A 99 -0.42 -2.64 -9.59
N LEU A 100 -0.25 -3.48 -8.58
CA LEU A 100 0.89 -3.49 -7.69
C LEU A 100 1.75 -4.72 -7.97
N SER A 101 3.00 -4.49 -8.36
CA SER A 101 3.97 -5.55 -8.65
C SER A 101 4.39 -6.26 -7.35
N TRP A 102 5.50 -6.94 -7.34
CA TRP A 102 6.02 -7.62 -6.16
C TRP A 102 7.14 -6.83 -5.48
N GLY A 103 7.38 -7.12 -4.21
CA GLY A 103 8.40 -6.46 -3.40
C GLY A 103 8.02 -5.02 -3.01
N ILE A 104 6.72 -4.70 -2.99
CA ILE A 104 6.25 -3.37 -2.65
C ILE A 104 6.01 -3.30 -1.14
N ASP A 105 6.54 -2.24 -0.52
CA ASP A 105 6.22 -1.88 0.85
C ASP A 105 5.47 -0.53 0.88
N LEU A 106 4.29 -0.55 1.48
CA LEU A 106 3.50 0.62 1.84
C LEU A 106 3.66 0.81 3.36
N TRP A 107 4.42 1.82 3.75
CA TRP A 107 4.81 2.01 5.15
C TRP A 107 4.20 3.29 5.69
N CYS A 108 2.97 3.20 6.24
CA CYS A 108 2.24 4.34 6.79
C CYS A 108 2.63 4.59 8.26
N THR A 109 3.92 4.70 8.53
CA THR A 109 4.50 4.96 9.85
C THR A 109 6.00 5.21 9.74
N ASP A 110 6.60 5.87 10.74
CA ASP A 110 8.04 5.83 11.00
C ASP A 110 8.39 4.86 12.14
N ALA A 111 7.42 4.17 12.71
CA ALA A 111 7.54 3.26 13.85
C ALA A 111 8.08 3.91 15.14
N HIS A 112 8.72 5.07 15.06
CA HIS A 112 9.28 5.80 16.18
C HIS A 112 8.97 7.29 16.08
N THR A 113 8.83 7.94 17.25
CA THR A 113 8.56 9.36 17.31
C THR A 113 9.84 10.17 17.02
N ILE A 114 9.74 11.06 16.04
CA ILE A 114 10.73 12.11 15.81
C ILE A 114 10.23 13.38 16.50
N MET A 115 11.08 14.02 17.28
CA MET A 115 10.74 15.23 18.03
C MET A 115 11.64 16.40 17.59
N ASN A 116 11.11 17.61 17.68
CA ASN A 116 11.93 18.81 17.63
C ASN A 116 12.78 18.94 18.93
N LEU A 117 13.62 19.97 19.00
CA LEU A 117 14.49 20.18 20.17
C LEU A 117 13.71 20.58 21.43
N GLU A 118 12.47 21.03 21.27
CA GLU A 118 11.54 21.39 22.34
C GLU A 118 10.79 20.16 22.89
N GLY A 119 10.97 18.98 22.25
CA GLY A 119 10.36 17.72 22.66
C GLY A 119 8.96 17.47 22.08
N GLU A 120 8.54 18.22 21.08
CA GLU A 120 7.25 18.06 20.42
C GLU A 120 7.35 17.09 19.25
N PRO A 121 6.42 16.11 19.10
CA PRO A 121 6.38 15.20 17.96
C PRO A 121 6.17 15.95 16.64
N ILE A 122 6.91 15.58 15.59
CA ILE A 122 6.84 16.23 14.28
C ILE A 122 6.61 15.27 13.09
N ASN A 123 6.37 13.99 13.33
CA ASN A 123 6.34 12.98 12.27
C ASN A 123 5.03 12.17 12.22
N PHE A 124 3.90 12.81 12.38
CA PHE A 124 2.61 12.15 12.32
C PHE A 124 2.39 11.43 10.99
N ALA A 125 1.82 10.22 11.04
CA ALA A 125 1.32 9.51 9.88
C ALA A 125 -0.17 9.86 9.69
N GLU A 126 -0.55 10.17 8.43
CA GLU A 126 -1.93 10.45 8.06
C GLU A 126 -2.42 9.42 7.04
N SER A 127 -1.85 9.42 5.82
CA SER A 127 -2.33 8.54 4.77
C SER A 127 -1.25 8.09 3.78
N ILE A 128 -1.60 7.03 3.04
CA ILE A 128 -1.03 6.70 1.73
C ILE A 128 -2.20 6.58 0.76
N GLU A 129 -2.21 7.42 -0.28
CA GLU A 129 -3.27 7.43 -1.28
C GLU A 129 -2.72 7.06 -2.65
N ILE A 130 -3.19 5.94 -3.19
CA ILE A 130 -2.88 5.50 -4.56
C ILE A 130 -4.17 5.61 -5.37
N GLY A 131 -4.18 6.46 -6.39
CA GLY A 131 -5.30 6.72 -7.25
C GLY A 131 -5.72 5.52 -8.10
N LYS A 132 -6.73 5.72 -8.94
CA LYS A 132 -7.24 4.70 -9.86
C LYS A 132 -6.28 4.46 -11.02
N HIS A 133 -6.26 3.22 -11.49
CA HIS A 133 -5.46 2.83 -12.64
C HIS A 133 -3.99 3.26 -12.48
N ALA A 134 -3.44 3.10 -11.27
CA ALA A 134 -2.05 3.35 -10.97
C ALA A 134 -1.24 2.05 -11.13
N TRP A 135 -0.04 2.16 -11.69
CA TRP A 135 0.88 1.03 -11.79
C TRP A 135 2.09 1.25 -10.89
N ILE A 136 2.20 0.45 -9.84
CA ILE A 136 3.34 0.48 -8.92
C ILE A 136 4.33 -0.60 -9.35
N GLY A 137 5.51 -0.16 -9.75
CA GLY A 137 6.60 -1.02 -10.22
C GLY A 137 7.19 -1.88 -9.11
N LYS A 138 7.93 -2.90 -9.52
CA LYS A 138 8.58 -3.85 -8.61
C LYS A 138 9.53 -3.15 -7.63
N ASP A 139 9.65 -3.67 -6.40
CA ASP A 139 10.59 -3.23 -5.36
C ASP A 139 10.43 -1.74 -4.97
N THR A 140 9.24 -1.17 -5.16
CA THR A 140 8.92 0.20 -4.77
C THR A 140 8.66 0.29 -3.27
N LYS A 141 9.18 1.38 -2.66
CA LYS A 141 8.91 1.75 -1.27
C LYS A 141 8.10 3.04 -1.25
N ILE A 142 6.96 3.03 -0.55
CA ILE A 142 6.07 4.18 -0.42
C ILE A 142 5.91 4.48 1.06
N GLY A 143 6.37 5.65 1.47
CA GLY A 143 6.27 6.14 2.85
C GLY A 143 4.92 6.78 3.15
N LYS A 144 4.74 7.15 4.41
CA LYS A 144 3.54 7.87 4.88
C LYS A 144 3.39 9.23 4.20
N ASN A 145 2.18 9.75 4.22
CA ASN A 145 1.78 11.05 3.66
C ASN A 145 2.14 11.21 2.18
N VAL A 146 2.02 10.09 1.44
CA VAL A 146 2.23 10.04 -0.01
C VAL A 146 0.90 9.97 -0.72
N LYS A 147 0.78 10.77 -1.78
CA LYS A 147 -0.33 10.73 -2.72
C LYS A 147 0.18 10.53 -4.14
N ILE A 148 -0.40 9.57 -4.85
CA ILE A 148 -0.14 9.27 -6.26
C ILE A 148 -1.48 9.34 -6.97
N LEU A 149 -1.62 10.24 -7.95
CA LEU A 149 -2.88 10.42 -8.65
C LEU A 149 -3.10 9.40 -9.77
N ASP A 150 -4.33 9.41 -10.30
CA ASP A 150 -4.82 8.45 -11.29
C ASP A 150 -3.92 8.32 -12.54
N ASN A 151 -3.97 7.16 -13.17
CA ASN A 151 -3.26 6.83 -14.41
C ASN A 151 -1.74 6.99 -14.34
N SER A 152 -1.16 7.05 -13.15
CA SER A 152 0.27 7.28 -12.95
C SER A 152 1.04 5.97 -12.80
N ILE A 153 2.32 6.02 -13.10
CA ILE A 153 3.24 4.89 -12.98
C ILE A 153 4.32 5.26 -11.98
N VAL A 154 4.58 4.37 -11.02
CA VAL A 154 5.80 4.43 -10.21
C VAL A 154 6.80 3.44 -10.77
N GLY A 155 7.95 3.96 -11.20
CA GLY A 155 9.01 3.15 -11.79
C GLY A 155 9.63 2.18 -10.80
N TRP A 156 10.17 1.09 -11.30
CA TRP A 156 10.82 0.04 -10.54
C TRP A 156 11.89 0.59 -9.58
N GLY A 157 11.95 0.06 -8.36
CA GLY A 157 12.96 0.38 -7.35
C GLY A 157 12.89 1.81 -6.79
N SER A 158 11.78 2.50 -7.00
CA SER A 158 11.63 3.89 -6.53
C SER A 158 11.32 3.97 -5.04
N VAL A 159 11.77 5.08 -4.41
CA VAL A 159 11.44 5.42 -3.04
C VAL A 159 10.62 6.72 -3.04
N VAL A 160 9.33 6.58 -2.75
CA VAL A 160 8.33 7.66 -2.80
C VAL A 160 8.09 8.17 -1.39
N THR A 161 8.44 9.44 -1.14
CA THR A 161 8.42 10.04 0.20
C THR A 161 7.66 11.36 0.26
N LYS A 162 6.89 11.70 -0.79
CA LYS A 162 6.10 12.92 -0.85
C LYS A 162 4.91 12.76 -1.77
N GLU A 163 3.99 13.69 -1.71
CA GLU A 163 2.84 13.78 -2.61
C GLU A 163 3.24 14.14 -4.06
N PHE A 164 2.49 13.58 -5.01
CA PHE A 164 2.51 13.91 -6.41
C PHE A 164 1.11 14.32 -6.88
N ASN A 165 0.92 15.62 -7.10
CA ASN A 165 -0.38 16.22 -7.39
C ASN A 165 -0.64 16.35 -8.90
N GLU A 166 -0.07 15.47 -9.72
CA GLU A 166 -0.28 15.37 -11.16
C GLU A 166 -0.67 13.94 -11.53
N SER A 167 -1.72 13.80 -12.33
CA SER A 167 -2.12 12.52 -12.95
C SER A 167 -1.35 12.27 -14.26
N ASN A 168 -1.39 11.05 -14.76
CA ASN A 168 -0.82 10.69 -16.06
C ASN A 168 0.70 10.95 -16.14
N VAL A 169 1.41 10.62 -15.07
CA VAL A 169 2.86 10.85 -14.94
C VAL A 169 3.62 9.55 -14.66
N ILE A 170 4.91 9.53 -15.01
CA ILE A 170 5.85 8.53 -14.50
C ILE A 170 6.65 9.19 -13.37
N ILE A 171 6.62 8.55 -12.22
CA ILE A 171 7.33 8.91 -11.00
C ILE A 171 8.44 7.87 -10.81
N ALA A 172 9.70 8.29 -10.67
CA ALA A 172 10.79 7.33 -10.49
C ALA A 172 11.99 7.93 -9.75
N GLY A 173 12.81 7.06 -9.18
CA GLY A 173 14.10 7.39 -8.54
C GLY A 173 14.11 7.33 -7.02
N ILE A 174 15.26 7.68 -6.42
CA ILE A 174 15.54 7.69 -4.99
C ILE A 174 16.21 9.03 -4.64
N PRO A 175 15.49 10.01 -4.04
CA PRO A 175 14.04 10.08 -3.87
C PRO A 175 13.30 10.23 -5.21
N ALA A 176 12.06 9.74 -5.27
CA ALA A 176 11.27 9.75 -6.49
C ALA A 176 10.89 11.16 -6.95
N LYS A 177 10.88 11.35 -8.27
CA LYS A 177 10.48 12.60 -8.96
C LYS A 177 9.66 12.28 -10.19
N ILE A 178 8.87 13.22 -10.69
CA ILE A 178 8.22 13.09 -11.99
C ILE A 178 9.30 13.13 -13.07
N VAL A 179 9.39 12.04 -13.84
CA VAL A 179 10.36 11.90 -14.95
C VAL A 179 9.71 12.02 -16.32
N LYS A 180 8.38 11.81 -16.40
CA LYS A 180 7.62 11.96 -17.63
C LYS A 180 6.18 12.37 -17.34
N ARG A 181 5.59 13.15 -18.23
CA ARG A 181 4.19 13.60 -18.19
C ARG A 181 3.43 13.16 -19.42
N GLY A 182 2.09 13.21 -19.35
CA GLY A 182 1.22 12.95 -20.49
C GLY A 182 1.27 11.50 -20.94
N ILE A 183 1.28 10.55 -20.01
CA ILE A 183 1.28 9.11 -20.29
C ILE A 183 -0.04 8.44 -19.85
N ASN A 184 -0.25 7.27 -20.38
CA ASN A 184 -1.17 6.28 -19.86
C ASN A 184 -0.50 4.91 -20.00
N TRP A 185 -1.11 3.86 -19.46
CA TRP A 185 -0.58 2.51 -19.53
C TRP A 185 -1.67 1.47 -19.74
N ASP A 186 -1.30 0.29 -20.17
CA ASP A 186 -2.20 -0.84 -20.34
C ASP A 186 -1.54 -2.11 -19.78
N ARG A 187 -2.34 -3.01 -19.23
CA ARG A 187 -1.84 -4.26 -18.64
C ARG A 187 -1.31 -5.25 -19.67
N ARG A 188 -1.71 -5.12 -20.91
CA ARG A 188 -1.22 -5.97 -22.00
C ARG A 188 0.23 -5.63 -22.31
N CYS A 189 1.04 -6.62 -22.61
CA CYS A 189 2.36 -6.35 -23.18
C CYS A 189 2.23 -5.71 -24.57
N ILE A 190 3.27 -5.01 -25.00
CA ILE A 190 3.26 -4.20 -26.22
C ILE A 190 2.80 -4.99 -27.46
N ASN A 191 3.21 -6.26 -27.60
CA ASN A 191 2.83 -7.10 -28.74
C ASN A 191 1.33 -7.39 -28.75
N LYS A 192 0.71 -7.63 -27.58
CA LYS A 192 -0.72 -7.86 -27.44
C LYS A 192 -1.54 -6.57 -27.52
N TYR A 193 -0.94 -5.45 -27.23
CA TYR A 193 -1.57 -4.15 -27.42
C TYR A 193 -1.66 -3.76 -28.90
N LEU A 194 -0.59 -4.02 -29.68
CA LEU A 194 -0.52 -3.70 -31.10
C LEU A 194 -1.25 -4.70 -32.00
N SER A 195 -1.44 -5.93 -31.56
CA SER A 195 -2.15 -6.99 -32.28
C SER A 195 -3.19 -7.62 -31.33
N PRO A 196 -4.32 -6.95 -31.08
CA PRO A 196 -5.39 -7.49 -30.27
C PRO A 196 -6.18 -8.50 -31.09
N ASP A 197 -5.84 -9.79 -31.00
CA ASP A 197 -6.62 -10.93 -31.48
C ASP A 197 -7.46 -11.51 -30.34
#